data_df4c1e7caee24a22d7fe4d4e94234513
#
_entry.id   df4c1e7caee24a22d7fe4d4e94234513
#
_cell.length_a   1.000
_cell.length_b   1.000
_cell.length_c   1.000
_cell.angle_alpha   90.00
_cell.angle_beta   90.00
_cell.angle_gamma   90.00
#
_symmetry.space_group_name_H-M   'P 1'
#
loop_
_entity.id
_entity.type
_entity.pdbx_description
1 polymer ?
#
loop_
_entity_poly.entity_id
_entity_poly.type
_entity_poly.pdbx_seq_one_letter_code
_entity_poly.pdbx_strand_id
1 'polypeptide(L)'
;LVGAAHALEILFVFGTFENFIIRSFLFGRGSYAPAVQLSKDIQSYWAEFAYTGNPGKGREKNLPLWSSWSETGDKYLILDSSLDKGIRMSDEEYTVDFLLSGLAKDKRLSDVEKCETLFGISYDDGTGVSDKIFNSFMNGFCSDINYTRTIEIINADRTRITIDNEEET
;
A
#
# COMPACT_ATOMS: atom_id res chain seq x y z
N LEU A 1 -4.92 -13.52 1.75
CA LEU A 1 -4.36 -12.51 2.66
C LEU A 1 -4.41 -11.16 1.95
N VAL A 2 -5.02 -10.16 2.59
CA VAL A 2 -5.29 -8.85 1.98
C VAL A 2 -4.05 -7.94 2.01
N GLY A 3 -3.02 -8.29 2.78
CA GLY A 3 -1.82 -7.47 2.97
C GLY A 3 -2.11 -6.13 3.64
N ALA A 4 -1.30 -5.12 3.36
CA ALA A 4 -1.44 -3.75 3.85
C ALA A 4 -2.43 -2.97 2.95
N ALA A 5 -3.72 -3.34 2.98
CA ALA A 5 -4.74 -2.70 2.18
C ALA A 5 -5.17 -1.35 2.80
N HIS A 6 -5.74 -0.47 1.96
CA HIS A 6 -6.24 0.84 2.34
C HIS A 6 -7.18 0.76 3.56
N ALA A 7 -7.03 1.69 4.48
CA ALA A 7 -7.80 1.86 5.72
C ALA A 7 -7.62 0.75 6.77
N LEU A 8 -6.86 -0.32 6.52
CA LEU A 8 -6.60 -1.35 7.54
C LEU A 8 -5.70 -0.85 8.67
N GLU A 9 -4.86 0.16 8.43
CA GLU A 9 -4.05 0.81 9.46
C GLU A 9 -4.88 1.43 10.57
N ILE A 10 -6.10 1.86 10.27
CA ILE A 10 -7.05 2.44 11.24
C ILE A 10 -7.31 1.46 12.39
N LEU A 11 -7.45 0.17 12.10
CA LEU A 11 -7.64 -0.87 13.11
C LEU A 11 -6.44 -0.93 14.08
N PHE A 12 -5.23 -0.76 13.58
CA PHE A 12 -4.02 -0.77 14.40
C PHE A 12 -3.87 0.51 15.21
N VAL A 13 -4.17 1.68 14.63
CA VAL A 13 -4.10 2.97 15.33
C VAL A 13 -5.09 3.04 16.49
N PHE A 14 -6.31 2.51 16.32
CA PHE A 14 -7.35 2.53 17.35
C PHE A 14 -7.46 1.24 18.17
N GLY A 15 -6.74 0.18 17.80
CA GLY A 15 -6.77 -1.10 18.52
C GLY A 15 -8.09 -1.85 18.43
N THR A 16 -8.88 -1.63 17.37
CA THR A 16 -10.27 -2.11 17.26
C THR A 16 -10.37 -3.51 16.65
N PHE A 17 -9.67 -4.49 17.22
CA PHE A 17 -9.64 -5.89 16.71
C PHE A 17 -10.64 -6.83 17.41
N GLU A 18 -11.48 -6.34 18.31
CA GLU A 18 -12.34 -7.19 19.14
C GLU A 18 -13.47 -7.86 18.36
N ASN A 19 -13.85 -7.31 17.19
CA ASN A 19 -14.87 -7.91 16.35
C ASN A 19 -14.38 -9.24 15.79
N PHE A 20 -15.09 -10.34 16.12
CA PHE A 20 -14.75 -11.69 15.72
C PHE A 20 -14.68 -11.86 14.20
N ILE A 21 -15.55 -11.20 13.44
CA ILE A 21 -15.58 -11.28 11.97
C ILE A 21 -14.30 -10.64 11.39
N ILE A 22 -13.97 -9.43 11.84
CA ILE A 22 -12.75 -8.72 11.43
C ILE A 22 -11.52 -9.55 11.77
N ARG A 23 -11.47 -10.09 13.01
CA ARG A 23 -10.37 -10.92 13.46
C ARG A 23 -10.18 -12.17 12.60
N SER A 24 -11.28 -12.88 12.28
CA SER A 24 -11.22 -14.12 11.50
C SER A 24 -10.87 -13.87 10.03
N PHE A 25 -11.24 -12.71 9.50
CA PHE A 25 -10.94 -12.32 8.12
C PHE A 25 -9.50 -11.84 7.94
N LEU A 26 -8.99 -11.04 8.87
CA LEU A 26 -7.68 -10.40 8.74
C LEU A 26 -6.53 -11.26 9.25
N PHE A 27 -6.75 -12.05 10.31
CA PHE A 27 -5.67 -12.73 11.00
C PHE A 27 -5.77 -14.26 10.87
N GLY A 28 -4.72 -14.86 10.31
CA GLY A 28 -4.53 -16.29 10.34
C GLY A 28 -4.15 -16.82 11.73
N ARG A 29 -4.02 -18.14 11.85
CA ARG A 29 -3.58 -18.77 13.11
C ARG A 29 -2.21 -18.25 13.52
N GLY A 30 -2.10 -17.75 14.74
CA GLY A 30 -0.84 -17.28 15.35
C GLY A 30 -0.48 -15.83 15.03
N SER A 31 -1.15 -15.14 14.09
CA SER A 31 -0.84 -13.74 13.76
C SER A 31 -1.58 -12.71 14.60
N TYR A 32 -2.62 -13.10 15.36
CA TYR A 32 -3.43 -12.17 16.13
C TYR A 32 -2.66 -11.50 17.30
N ALA A 33 -1.97 -12.29 18.12
CA ALA A 33 -1.22 -11.75 19.26
C ALA A 33 -0.09 -10.79 18.81
N PRO A 34 0.73 -11.12 17.81
CA PRO A 34 1.68 -10.17 17.22
C PRO A 34 1.03 -8.92 16.62
N ALA A 35 -0.15 -9.02 16.01
CA ALA A 35 -0.87 -7.86 15.50
C ALA A 35 -1.37 -6.93 16.62
N VAL A 36 -1.88 -7.48 17.72
CA VAL A 36 -2.26 -6.72 18.91
C VAL A 36 -1.04 -5.99 19.50
N GLN A 37 0.12 -6.64 19.56
CA GLN A 37 1.34 -6.00 20.04
C GLN A 37 1.78 -4.88 19.10
N LEU A 38 1.81 -5.11 17.78
CA LEU A 38 2.10 -4.08 16.79
C LEU A 38 1.15 -2.88 16.91
N SER A 39 -0.14 -3.13 17.16
CA SER A 39 -1.11 -2.05 17.40
C SER A 39 -0.74 -1.19 18.62
N LYS A 40 -0.34 -1.81 19.73
CA LYS A 40 0.12 -1.07 20.92
C LYS A 40 1.36 -0.24 20.63
N ASP A 41 2.28 -0.76 19.87
CA ASP A 41 3.51 -0.08 19.47
C ASP A 41 3.18 1.13 18.56
N ILE A 42 2.27 0.96 17.59
CA ILE A 42 1.77 2.05 16.74
C ILE A 42 1.10 3.13 17.60
N GLN A 43 0.20 2.77 18.50
CA GLN A 43 -0.46 3.70 19.42
C GLN A 43 0.55 4.46 20.28
N SER A 44 1.62 3.80 20.70
CA SER A 44 2.70 4.42 21.47
C SER A 44 3.43 5.52 20.68
N TYR A 45 3.73 5.28 19.40
CA TYR A 45 4.31 6.31 18.52
C TYR A 45 3.34 7.46 18.25
N TRP A 46 2.08 7.17 17.95
CA TRP A 46 1.05 8.18 17.69
C TRP A 46 0.82 9.06 18.93
N ALA A 47 0.70 8.44 20.09
CA ALA A 47 0.54 9.18 21.34
C ALA A 47 1.77 10.06 21.64
N GLU A 48 2.99 9.55 21.46
CA GLU A 48 4.20 10.36 21.68
C GLU A 48 4.27 11.54 20.73
N PHE A 49 3.94 11.31 19.44
CA PHE A 49 3.88 12.40 18.45
C PHE A 49 2.83 13.45 18.83
N ALA A 50 1.64 13.04 19.25
CA ALA A 50 0.58 13.96 19.66
C ALA A 50 0.98 14.85 20.85
N TYR A 51 1.80 14.33 21.78
CA TYR A 51 2.25 15.08 22.95
C TYR A 51 3.46 15.95 22.70
N THR A 52 4.37 15.53 21.82
CA THR A 52 5.71 16.15 21.72
C THR A 52 6.02 16.67 20.31
N GLY A 53 5.23 16.33 19.30
CA GLY A 53 5.52 16.60 17.89
C GLY A 53 6.61 15.68 17.30
N ASN A 54 7.09 14.67 18.04
CA ASN A 54 8.11 13.73 17.60
C ASN A 54 7.78 12.32 18.10
N PRO A 55 7.60 11.30 17.25
CA PRO A 55 7.29 9.96 17.69
C PRO A 55 8.45 9.28 18.44
N GLY A 56 9.68 9.63 18.12
CA GLY A 56 10.90 9.17 18.78
C GLY A 56 10.95 7.64 18.93
N LYS A 57 10.97 7.17 20.17
CA LYS A 57 10.93 5.75 20.53
C LYS A 57 9.60 5.32 21.17
N GLY A 58 8.51 6.04 20.89
CA GLY A 58 7.22 5.86 21.51
C GLY A 58 7.14 6.39 22.94
N ARG A 59 5.98 6.26 23.59
CA ARG A 59 5.72 6.78 24.95
C ARG A 59 6.68 6.20 26.02
N GLU A 60 6.89 4.89 25.97
CA GLU A 60 7.74 4.16 26.92
C GLU A 60 9.22 4.20 26.56
N LYS A 61 9.61 4.87 25.48
CA LYS A 61 11.00 5.01 24.99
C LYS A 61 11.73 3.68 24.74
N ASN A 62 11.01 2.60 24.49
CA ASN A 62 11.52 1.24 24.33
C ASN A 62 11.39 0.69 22.91
N LEU A 63 10.78 1.44 22.00
CA LEU A 63 10.62 1.07 20.60
C LEU A 63 11.83 1.52 19.75
N PRO A 64 11.99 0.98 18.52
CA PRO A 64 12.95 1.51 17.57
C PRO A 64 12.77 3.02 17.36
N LEU A 65 13.85 3.73 17.12
CA LEU A 65 13.77 5.17 16.87
C LEU A 65 13.09 5.41 15.52
N TRP A 66 12.00 6.16 15.52
CA TRP A 66 11.43 6.73 14.31
C TRP A 66 12.20 8.01 13.97
N SER A 67 13.19 7.87 13.11
CA SER A 67 14.03 8.98 12.65
C SER A 67 13.27 9.91 11.72
N SER A 68 13.68 11.17 11.65
CA SER A 68 13.20 12.08 10.60
C SER A 68 13.65 11.59 9.23
N TRP A 69 12.84 11.86 8.21
CA TRP A 69 13.21 11.60 6.82
C TRP A 69 14.53 12.29 6.46
N SER A 70 15.36 11.60 5.72
CA SER A 70 16.66 12.10 5.26
C SER A 70 16.90 11.74 3.79
N GLU A 71 17.49 12.63 3.01
CA GLU A 71 17.82 12.39 1.61
C GLU A 71 18.82 11.24 1.41
N THR A 72 19.75 11.09 2.34
CA THR A 72 20.88 10.12 2.25
C THR A 72 20.77 8.94 3.21
N GLY A 73 19.71 8.89 4.02
CA GLY A 73 19.53 7.85 5.04
C GLY A 73 18.06 7.45 5.18
N ASP A 74 17.60 7.38 6.41
CA ASP A 74 16.24 6.93 6.75
C ASP A 74 15.15 7.70 6.02
N LYS A 75 14.23 6.98 5.39
CA LYS A 75 13.09 7.53 4.63
C LYS A 75 11.78 7.37 5.40
N TYR A 76 11.49 6.17 5.88
CA TYR A 76 10.25 5.86 6.58
C TYR A 76 10.40 4.69 7.54
N LEU A 77 9.46 4.60 8.48
CA LEU A 77 9.36 3.49 9.41
C LEU A 77 8.48 2.39 8.81
N ILE A 78 8.99 1.17 8.74
CA ILE A 78 8.21 -0.02 8.44
C ILE A 78 7.57 -0.49 9.74
N LEU A 79 6.24 -0.53 9.76
CA LEU A 79 5.43 -1.03 10.86
C LEU A 79 5.06 -2.48 10.59
N ASP A 80 5.87 -3.39 11.05
CA ASP A 80 5.72 -4.82 10.83
C ASP A 80 5.69 -5.59 12.14
N SER A 81 5.07 -6.76 12.12
CA SER A 81 4.96 -7.59 13.31
C SER A 81 6.24 -8.38 13.60
N SER A 82 6.34 -8.89 14.83
CA SER A 82 7.45 -9.76 15.22
C SER A 82 7.50 -11.11 14.50
N LEU A 83 6.48 -11.45 13.71
CA LEU A 83 6.46 -12.66 12.87
C LEU A 83 7.31 -12.52 11.62
N ASP A 84 7.59 -11.30 11.21
CA ASP A 84 8.51 -10.99 10.11
C ASP A 84 9.72 -10.22 10.70
N LYS A 85 10.06 -9.06 10.18
CA LYS A 85 11.27 -8.32 10.58
C LYS A 85 11.03 -7.29 11.69
N GLY A 86 9.79 -7.16 12.14
CA GLY A 86 9.41 -6.18 13.16
C GLY A 86 9.51 -4.72 12.71
N ILE A 87 9.31 -3.81 13.65
CA ILE A 87 9.38 -2.36 13.40
C ILE A 87 10.84 -1.96 13.13
N ARG A 88 11.07 -1.26 12.02
CA ARG A 88 12.43 -0.80 11.61
C ARG A 88 12.38 0.39 10.68
N MET A 89 13.42 1.21 10.69
CA MET A 89 13.63 2.23 9.66
C MET A 89 14.04 1.59 8.33
N SER A 90 13.70 2.25 7.23
CA SER A 90 14.10 1.90 5.86
C SER A 90 14.68 3.12 5.15
N ASP A 91 15.74 2.92 4.42
CA ASP A 91 16.37 3.88 3.50
C ASP A 91 15.97 3.66 2.03
N GLU A 92 15.15 2.63 1.76
CA GLU A 92 14.64 2.38 0.41
C GLU A 92 13.81 3.56 -0.10
N GLU A 93 13.96 3.92 -1.35
CA GLU A 93 13.20 4.98 -2.00
C GLU A 93 12.39 4.38 -3.15
N TYR A 94 11.06 4.44 -3.02
CA TYR A 94 10.15 3.97 -4.06
C TYR A 94 9.94 5.08 -5.10
N THR A 95 10.96 5.27 -5.94
CA THR A 95 10.86 6.16 -7.11
C THR A 95 9.98 5.53 -8.19
N VAL A 96 9.49 6.35 -9.13
CA VAL A 96 8.76 5.87 -10.31
C VAL A 96 9.61 4.83 -11.07
N ASP A 97 10.88 5.09 -11.27
CA ASP A 97 11.81 4.19 -11.96
C ASP A 97 11.97 2.85 -11.22
N PHE A 98 12.05 2.88 -9.88
CA PHE A 98 12.10 1.66 -9.06
C PHE A 98 10.83 0.83 -9.25
N LEU A 99 9.65 1.46 -9.17
CA LEU A 99 8.36 0.77 -9.31
C LEU A 99 8.16 0.22 -10.72
N LEU A 100 8.49 0.98 -11.75
CA LEU A 100 8.43 0.53 -13.14
C LEU A 100 9.40 -0.64 -13.41
N SER A 101 10.61 -0.58 -12.85
CA SER A 101 11.57 -1.68 -12.93
C SER A 101 11.06 -2.94 -12.23
N GLY A 102 10.39 -2.79 -11.09
CA GLY A 102 9.73 -3.88 -10.37
C GLY A 102 8.62 -4.51 -11.18
N LEU A 103 7.72 -3.70 -11.74
CA LEU A 103 6.62 -4.15 -12.59
C LEU A 103 7.14 -4.88 -13.85
N ALA A 104 8.15 -4.32 -14.52
CA ALA A 104 8.74 -4.94 -15.71
C ALA A 104 9.33 -6.33 -15.42
N LYS A 105 9.89 -6.54 -14.23
CA LYS A 105 10.53 -7.80 -13.81
C LYS A 105 9.54 -8.80 -13.17
N ASP A 106 8.30 -8.42 -12.91
CA ASP A 106 7.32 -9.31 -12.28
C ASP A 106 6.96 -10.46 -13.21
N LYS A 107 7.31 -11.68 -12.80
CA LYS A 107 7.08 -12.92 -13.56
C LYS A 107 5.69 -13.50 -13.39
N ARG A 108 4.87 -12.93 -12.50
CA ARG A 108 3.48 -13.36 -12.24
C ARG A 108 2.53 -12.80 -13.30
N LEU A 109 2.91 -11.71 -13.94
CA LEU A 109 2.13 -11.00 -14.95
C LEU A 109 2.72 -11.22 -16.34
N SER A 110 1.88 -11.39 -17.34
CA SER A 110 2.25 -11.28 -18.74
C SER A 110 2.61 -9.85 -19.09
N ASP A 111 3.28 -9.63 -20.21
CA ASP A 111 3.68 -8.29 -20.62
C ASP A 111 2.48 -7.39 -20.95
N VAL A 112 1.36 -7.98 -21.42
CA VAL A 112 0.10 -7.26 -21.62
C VAL A 112 -0.49 -6.82 -20.29
N GLU A 113 -0.58 -7.72 -19.29
CA GLU A 113 -1.10 -7.40 -17.95
C GLU A 113 -0.26 -6.34 -17.22
N LYS A 114 1.05 -6.30 -17.45
CA LYS A 114 1.92 -5.21 -16.94
C LYS A 114 1.54 -3.86 -17.54
N CYS A 115 1.28 -3.82 -18.84
CA CYS A 115 0.84 -2.59 -19.50
C CYS A 115 -0.56 -2.17 -19.04
N GLU A 116 -1.48 -3.11 -18.88
CA GLU A 116 -2.82 -2.85 -18.35
C GLU A 116 -2.77 -2.31 -16.91
N THR A 117 -1.90 -2.89 -16.06
CA THR A 117 -1.66 -2.40 -14.70
C THR A 117 -1.14 -0.97 -14.71
N LEU A 118 -0.15 -0.66 -15.53
CA LEU A 118 0.42 0.68 -15.65
C LEU A 118 -0.62 1.67 -16.18
N PHE A 119 -1.43 1.26 -17.16
CA PHE A 119 -2.50 2.08 -17.71
C PHE A 119 -3.58 2.37 -16.68
N GLY A 120 -4.04 1.36 -15.92
CA GLY A 120 -5.03 1.52 -14.86
C GLY A 120 -4.60 2.53 -13.80
N ILE A 121 -3.34 2.45 -13.34
CA ILE A 121 -2.78 3.42 -12.38
C ILE A 121 -2.75 4.83 -12.98
N SER A 122 -2.38 4.97 -14.25
CA SER A 122 -2.28 6.27 -14.92
C SER A 122 -3.63 6.94 -15.15
N TYR A 123 -4.66 6.13 -15.39
CA TYR A 123 -6.00 6.61 -15.74
C TYR A 123 -6.82 7.00 -14.51
N ASP A 124 -6.63 6.29 -13.38
CA ASP A 124 -7.56 6.35 -12.24
C ASP A 124 -7.36 7.55 -11.31
N ASP A 125 -6.16 8.09 -11.17
CA ASP A 125 -5.87 9.05 -10.10
C ASP A 125 -5.05 10.27 -10.48
N GLY A 126 -4.75 10.46 -11.75
CA GLY A 126 -3.93 11.59 -12.17
C GLY A 126 -2.51 11.58 -11.58
N THR A 127 -1.99 10.42 -11.16
CA THR A 127 -0.66 10.26 -10.53
C THR A 127 0.50 10.63 -11.44
N GLY A 128 0.22 11.07 -12.67
CA GLY A 128 1.24 11.62 -13.55
C GLY A 128 2.18 10.59 -14.18
N VAL A 129 1.74 9.34 -14.31
CA VAL A 129 2.36 8.47 -15.30
C VAL A 129 2.02 9.06 -16.65
N SER A 130 2.93 9.90 -17.17
CA SER A 130 2.71 10.60 -18.43
C SER A 130 2.66 9.59 -19.57
N ASP A 131 1.96 9.94 -20.67
CA ASP A 131 1.97 9.18 -21.92
C ASP A 131 3.39 8.79 -22.35
N LYS A 132 4.38 9.65 -22.04
CA LYS A 132 5.78 9.39 -22.31
C LYS A 132 6.31 8.17 -21.54
N ILE A 133 6.01 8.08 -20.24
CA ILE A 133 6.44 6.93 -19.41
C ILE A 133 5.76 5.66 -19.91
N PHE A 134 4.46 5.72 -20.12
CA PHE A 134 3.69 4.60 -20.64
C PHE A 134 4.21 4.11 -21.99
N ASN A 135 4.38 5.01 -22.96
CA ASN A 135 4.85 4.68 -24.28
C ASN A 135 6.31 4.20 -24.32
N SER A 136 7.14 4.52 -23.32
CA SER A 136 8.51 4.04 -23.21
C SER A 136 8.68 2.77 -22.37
N PHE A 137 7.66 2.36 -21.63
CA PHE A 137 7.74 1.21 -20.73
C PHE A 137 8.02 -0.08 -21.52
N MET A 138 8.91 -0.91 -20.95
CA MET A 138 9.37 -2.17 -21.57
C MET A 138 9.84 -2.00 -23.03
N ASN A 139 10.64 -0.95 -23.27
CA ASN A 139 11.16 -0.60 -24.60
C ASN A 139 10.06 -0.29 -25.64
N GLY A 140 8.97 0.29 -25.21
CA GLY A 140 7.86 0.69 -26.08
C GLY A 140 6.81 -0.39 -26.31
N PHE A 141 6.90 -1.53 -25.65
CA PHE A 141 5.93 -2.62 -25.81
C PHE A 141 4.48 -2.15 -25.56
N CYS A 142 4.27 -1.27 -24.58
CA CYS A 142 2.93 -0.79 -24.25
C CYS A 142 2.34 0.15 -25.32
N SER A 143 3.15 0.84 -26.11
CA SER A 143 2.67 1.74 -27.16
C SER A 143 1.92 1.03 -28.28
N ASP A 144 2.21 -0.27 -28.48
CA ASP A 144 1.62 -1.08 -29.55
C ASP A 144 0.26 -1.70 -29.13
N ILE A 145 -0.13 -1.55 -27.87
CA ILE A 145 -1.39 -2.09 -27.35
C ILE A 145 -2.52 -1.09 -27.57
N ASN A 146 -3.61 -1.52 -28.18
CA ASN A 146 -4.79 -0.67 -28.38
C ASN A 146 -5.63 -0.57 -27.10
N TYR A 147 -5.48 0.54 -26.38
CA TYR A 147 -6.17 0.79 -25.11
C TYR A 147 -7.61 1.26 -25.22
N THR A 148 -8.09 1.61 -26.41
CA THR A 148 -9.49 2.00 -26.61
C THR A 148 -10.42 0.91 -26.09
N ARG A 149 -10.09 -0.37 -26.34
CA ARG A 149 -10.83 -1.51 -25.83
C ARG A 149 -10.75 -1.68 -24.32
N THR A 150 -9.61 -1.41 -23.72
CA THR A 150 -9.40 -1.48 -22.26
C THR A 150 -10.19 -0.38 -21.55
N ILE A 151 -10.24 0.82 -22.09
CA ILE A 151 -11.06 1.93 -21.59
C ILE A 151 -12.55 1.57 -21.68
N GLU A 152 -13.00 0.97 -22.77
CA GLU A 152 -14.40 0.52 -22.94
C GLU A 152 -14.78 -0.52 -21.87
N ILE A 153 -13.90 -1.47 -21.57
CA ILE A 153 -14.13 -2.50 -20.53
C ILE A 153 -14.19 -1.85 -19.15
N ILE A 154 -13.24 -1.00 -18.79
CA ILE A 154 -13.22 -0.30 -17.50
C ILE A 154 -14.48 0.57 -17.32
N ASN A 155 -14.87 1.31 -18.34
CA ASN A 155 -16.07 2.13 -18.28
C ASN A 155 -17.36 1.29 -18.19
N ALA A 156 -17.43 0.14 -18.88
CA ALA A 156 -18.55 -0.78 -18.78
C ALA A 156 -18.68 -1.39 -17.38
N ASP A 157 -17.58 -1.78 -16.75
CA ASP A 157 -17.58 -2.31 -15.38
C ASP A 157 -17.94 -1.23 -14.35
N ARG A 158 -17.46 0.00 -14.51
CA ARG A 158 -17.87 1.13 -13.65
C ARG A 158 -19.36 1.41 -13.75
N THR A 159 -19.91 1.39 -14.95
CA THR A 159 -21.35 1.61 -15.17
C THR A 159 -22.17 0.50 -14.50
N ARG A 160 -21.70 -0.75 -14.54
CA ARG A 160 -22.36 -1.89 -13.92
C ARG A 160 -22.40 -1.76 -12.39
N ILE A 161 -21.28 -1.41 -11.76
CA ILE A 161 -21.18 -1.20 -10.30
C ILE A 161 -22.12 -0.07 -9.86
N THR A 162 -22.27 0.98 -10.66
CA THR A 162 -23.17 2.10 -10.33
C THR A 162 -24.64 1.68 -10.39
N ILE A 163 -25.03 0.86 -11.37
CA ILE A 163 -26.41 0.37 -11.52
C ILE A 163 -26.75 -0.58 -10.37
N ASP A 164 -25.87 -1.52 -10.02
CA ASP A 164 -26.09 -2.47 -8.93
C ASP A 164 -26.26 -1.75 -7.57
N ASN A 165 -25.58 -0.63 -7.35
CA ASN A 165 -25.73 0.19 -6.13
C ASN A 165 -27.02 1.03 -6.10
N GLU A 166 -27.62 1.35 -7.25
CA GLU A 166 -28.91 2.08 -7.34
C GLU A 166 -30.13 1.16 -7.18
N GLU A 167 -29.98 -0.14 -7.45
CA GLU A 167 -31.06 -1.13 -7.26
C GLU A 167 -31.16 -1.64 -5.81
N GLU A 168 -30.16 -1.41 -4.96
CA GLU A 168 -30.17 -1.78 -3.54
C GLU A 168 -30.64 -0.64 -2.60
N THR A 169 -31.02 0.52 -3.11
CA THR A 169 -31.53 1.65 -2.33
C THR A 169 -33.02 1.85 -2.52
#